data_309a8b3322e00958bb84c31b309036fd
#
_entry.id   309a8b3322e00958bb84c31b309036fd
#
_cell.length_a   1.000
_cell.length_b   1.000
_cell.length_c   1.000
_cell.angle_alpha   90.00
_cell.angle_beta   90.00
_cell.angle_gamma   90.00
#
_symmetry.space_group_name_H-M   'P 1'
#
loop_
_entity.id
_entity.type
_entity.pdbx_description
1 polymer ?
#
loop_
_entity_poly.entity_id
_entity_poly.type
_entity_poly.pdbx_seq_one_letter_code
_entity_poly.pdbx_strand_id
1 'polypeptide(L)'
;MLNFENLDEKFVRIVNSSQWKELQEKFNNCPDIYVLGHGGNLAVADHAAVDITRLSNGTKNAMCPGSAVVATSLINDTSFDQWMVSWLSCRTITKTKSQLEKSLVLGISSSGTSKDVIKALQWAKDQGMETAVITSMPLKVNIPKLTTIELGAEYYHTAEVLTLLLTYELTHGSGNICPPIGQNSPEDLEKLNWKGGKIRKHSYPDELVNIAIDFDKVIHKCSKGYHDGTIYDDPVKGTKEALAKISQKYTVIVFTCKAKPDRGLVSGKTGTELVWEWLEKHDLAQYINKVTAEKPRGVAYIDDKGFRFNNWQECMKQLGEEGIL
;
A
#
# COMPACT_ATOMS: atom_id res chain seq x y z
N MET A 1 3.97 6.99 -28.54
CA MET A 1 4.38 6.66 -27.16
C MET A 1 3.39 7.34 -26.25
N LEU A 2 2.86 6.66 -25.24
CA LEU A 2 1.96 7.28 -24.25
C LEU A 2 2.74 8.37 -23.49
N ASN A 3 2.15 9.56 -23.39
CA ASN A 3 2.68 10.62 -22.56
C ASN A 3 1.97 10.55 -21.19
N PHE A 4 2.68 10.16 -20.14
CA PHE A 4 2.13 10.07 -18.77
C PHE A 4 2.16 11.40 -18.02
N GLU A 5 2.53 12.51 -18.65
CA GLU A 5 2.39 13.88 -18.12
C GLU A 5 2.98 14.07 -16.71
N ASN A 6 4.17 13.54 -16.41
CA ASN A 6 4.79 13.59 -15.08
C ASN A 6 3.85 13.02 -13.99
N LEU A 7 3.38 11.81 -14.20
CA LEU A 7 2.39 11.13 -13.35
C LEU A 7 2.87 11.01 -11.89
N ASP A 8 4.14 10.77 -11.68
CA ASP A 8 4.80 10.69 -10.38
C ASP A 8 4.77 12.03 -9.62
N GLU A 9 5.08 13.14 -10.29
CA GLU A 9 5.01 14.49 -9.71
C GLU A 9 3.56 14.86 -9.33
N LYS A 10 2.60 14.55 -10.21
CA LYS A 10 1.18 14.76 -9.94
C LYS A 10 0.71 13.95 -8.73
N PHE A 11 1.09 12.68 -8.65
CA PHE A 11 0.78 11.82 -7.51
C PHE A 11 1.31 12.41 -6.21
N VAL A 12 2.62 12.72 -6.16
CA VAL A 12 3.26 13.30 -4.96
C VAL A 12 2.62 14.61 -4.55
N ARG A 13 2.30 15.49 -5.49
CA ARG A 13 1.60 16.77 -5.22
C ARG A 13 0.24 16.52 -4.57
N ILE A 14 -0.54 15.58 -5.09
CA ILE A 14 -1.89 15.28 -4.62
C ILE A 14 -1.86 14.71 -3.21
N VAL A 15 -1.05 13.67 -2.96
CA VAL A 15 -1.02 12.98 -1.65
C VAL A 15 -0.48 13.85 -0.51
N ASN A 16 0.23 14.93 -0.84
CA ASN A 16 0.68 15.93 0.12
C ASN A 16 -0.28 17.10 0.31
N SER A 17 -1.38 17.17 -0.44
CA SER A 17 -2.35 18.28 -0.38
C SER A 17 -3.25 18.21 0.85
N SER A 18 -3.81 19.37 1.24
CA SER A 18 -4.82 19.45 2.30
C SER A 18 -6.13 18.73 1.93
N GLN A 19 -6.49 18.77 0.66
CA GLN A 19 -7.67 18.10 0.11
C GLN A 19 -7.52 16.58 0.21
N TRP A 20 -6.33 16.04 -0.03
CA TRP A 20 -6.07 14.62 0.15
C TRP A 20 -6.20 14.20 1.61
N LYS A 21 -5.67 14.96 2.54
CA LYS A 21 -5.81 14.71 3.98
C LYS A 21 -7.27 14.73 4.42
N GLU A 22 -8.06 15.68 3.91
CA GLU A 22 -9.50 15.73 4.16
C GLU A 22 -10.22 14.49 3.62
N LEU A 23 -9.88 14.04 2.40
CA LEU A 23 -10.42 12.80 1.84
C LEU A 23 -10.05 11.58 2.69
N GLN A 24 -8.79 11.48 3.14
CA GLN A 24 -8.35 10.40 4.03
C GLN A 24 -9.11 10.40 5.36
N GLU A 25 -9.37 11.57 5.94
CA GLU A 25 -10.16 11.70 7.17
C GLU A 25 -11.60 11.22 6.96
N LYS A 26 -12.28 11.67 5.92
CA LYS A 26 -13.62 11.21 5.54
C LYS A 26 -13.64 9.70 5.30
N PHE A 27 -12.68 9.19 4.55
CA PHE A 27 -12.55 7.78 4.27
C PHE A 27 -12.36 6.95 5.54
N ASN A 28 -11.51 7.39 6.47
CA ASN A 28 -11.25 6.68 7.72
C ASN A 28 -12.48 6.65 8.64
N ASN A 29 -13.25 7.72 8.68
CA ASN A 29 -14.42 7.86 9.54
C ASN A 29 -15.68 7.17 9.00
N CYS A 30 -15.71 6.81 7.71
CA CYS A 30 -16.87 6.20 7.06
C CYS A 30 -16.65 4.69 6.85
N PRO A 31 -17.43 3.82 7.52
CA PRO A 31 -17.41 2.38 7.25
C PRO A 31 -18.05 2.00 5.90
N ASP A 32 -19.05 2.74 5.44
CA ASP A 32 -19.71 2.49 4.16
C ASP A 32 -19.18 3.44 3.08
N ILE A 33 -18.65 2.88 2.00
CA ILE A 33 -18.04 3.63 0.89
C ILE A 33 -18.75 3.28 -0.41
N TYR A 34 -19.21 4.27 -1.14
CA TYR A 34 -19.83 4.11 -2.45
C TYR A 34 -18.92 4.77 -3.49
N VAL A 35 -18.31 3.97 -4.36
CA VAL A 35 -17.40 4.48 -5.39
C VAL A 35 -18.12 4.51 -6.72
N LEU A 36 -18.19 5.68 -7.33
CA LEU A 36 -18.93 5.92 -8.57
C LEU A 36 -18.00 6.38 -9.67
N GLY A 37 -18.21 5.89 -10.88
CA GLY A 37 -17.45 6.29 -12.05
C GLY A 37 -18.21 5.95 -13.32
N HIS A 38 -17.71 6.40 -14.48
CA HIS A 38 -18.26 6.11 -15.80
C HIS A 38 -17.15 5.71 -16.76
N GLY A 39 -17.39 4.74 -17.66
CA GLY A 39 -16.38 4.25 -18.61
C GLY A 39 -15.17 3.65 -17.89
N GLY A 40 -13.95 4.07 -18.26
CA GLY A 40 -12.72 3.63 -17.60
C GLY A 40 -12.67 3.96 -16.10
N ASN A 41 -13.23 5.10 -15.70
CA ASN A 41 -13.36 5.45 -14.29
C ASN A 41 -14.32 4.50 -13.53
N LEU A 42 -15.28 3.85 -14.19
CA LEU A 42 -16.11 2.82 -13.58
C LEU A 42 -15.30 1.55 -13.29
N ALA A 43 -14.39 1.17 -14.17
CA ALA A 43 -13.48 0.06 -13.93
C ALA A 43 -12.55 0.34 -12.75
N VAL A 44 -12.02 1.57 -12.63
CA VAL A 44 -11.24 2.00 -11.47
C VAL A 44 -12.08 1.97 -10.19
N ALA A 45 -13.31 2.45 -10.23
CA ALA A 45 -14.23 2.46 -9.09
C ALA A 45 -14.59 1.06 -8.61
N ASP A 46 -14.83 0.14 -9.53
CA ASP A 46 -15.15 -1.27 -9.22
C ASP A 46 -13.96 -1.98 -8.58
N HIS A 47 -12.76 -1.81 -9.15
CA HIS A 47 -11.54 -2.33 -8.56
C HIS A 47 -11.28 -1.76 -7.15
N ALA A 48 -11.42 -0.44 -6.98
CA ALA A 48 -11.25 0.22 -5.69
C ALA A 48 -12.23 -0.32 -4.63
N ALA A 49 -13.50 -0.53 -4.99
CA ALA A 49 -14.49 -1.06 -4.07
C ALA A 49 -14.13 -2.48 -3.57
N VAL A 50 -13.62 -3.33 -4.47
CA VAL A 50 -13.15 -4.67 -4.10
C VAL A 50 -11.96 -4.60 -3.15
N ASP A 51 -10.95 -3.79 -3.47
CA ASP A 51 -9.75 -3.69 -2.65
C ASP A 51 -10.02 -3.06 -1.28
N ILE A 52 -10.80 -1.99 -1.22
CA ILE A 52 -11.20 -1.35 0.05
C ILE A 52 -11.90 -2.38 0.94
N THR A 53 -12.87 -3.14 0.42
CA THR A 53 -13.60 -4.14 1.20
C THR A 53 -12.69 -5.27 1.65
N ARG A 54 -11.89 -5.82 0.73
CA ARG A 54 -11.02 -6.97 1.01
C ARG A 54 -9.91 -6.65 2.01
N LEU A 55 -9.27 -5.49 1.86
CA LEU A 55 -8.10 -5.12 2.66
C LEU A 55 -8.45 -4.42 3.98
N SER A 56 -9.71 -4.08 4.21
CA SER A 56 -10.13 -3.37 5.43
C SER A 56 -10.36 -4.26 6.65
N ASN A 57 -10.15 -5.58 6.55
CA ASN A 57 -10.41 -6.53 7.63
C ASN A 57 -11.82 -6.39 8.23
N GLY A 58 -12.82 -6.16 7.38
CA GLY A 58 -14.21 -6.02 7.78
C GLY A 58 -14.59 -4.67 8.39
N THR A 59 -13.69 -3.70 8.42
CA THR A 59 -13.99 -2.35 8.95
C THR A 59 -14.67 -1.44 7.92
N LYS A 60 -14.60 -1.78 6.63
CA LYS A 60 -15.23 -1.03 5.54
C LYS A 60 -16.01 -1.94 4.61
N ASN A 61 -17.13 -1.43 4.14
CA ASN A 61 -18.00 -2.05 3.16
C ASN A 61 -18.08 -1.10 1.94
N ALA A 62 -17.24 -1.36 0.95
CA ALA A 62 -17.19 -0.54 -0.26
C ALA A 62 -17.98 -1.21 -1.40
N MET A 63 -18.72 -0.41 -2.13
CA MET A 63 -19.58 -0.85 -3.23
C MET A 63 -19.46 0.07 -4.43
N CYS A 64 -19.53 -0.54 -5.62
CA CYS A 64 -19.60 0.14 -6.91
C CYS A 64 -20.72 -0.46 -7.77
N PRO A 65 -21.43 0.31 -8.60
CA PRO A 65 -22.42 -0.22 -9.54
C PRO A 65 -21.77 -0.77 -10.83
N GLY A 66 -20.70 -1.55 -10.70
CA GLY A 66 -19.85 -2.03 -11.81
C GLY A 66 -20.51 -3.04 -12.76
N SER A 67 -21.65 -3.60 -12.41
CA SER A 67 -22.35 -4.57 -13.26
C SER A 67 -23.09 -3.89 -14.43
N ALA A 68 -22.85 -4.37 -15.65
CA ALA A 68 -23.58 -3.91 -16.85
C ALA A 68 -25.11 -4.12 -16.71
N VAL A 69 -25.53 -5.18 -16.05
CA VAL A 69 -26.95 -5.46 -15.80
C VAL A 69 -27.55 -4.38 -14.89
N VAL A 70 -26.86 -4.00 -13.82
CA VAL A 70 -27.31 -2.94 -12.92
C VAL A 70 -27.41 -1.61 -13.64
N ALA A 71 -26.37 -1.21 -14.38
CA ALA A 71 -26.35 0.05 -15.09
C ALA A 71 -27.45 0.13 -16.15
N THR A 72 -27.53 -0.87 -17.03
CA THR A 72 -28.51 -0.87 -18.15
C THR A 72 -29.96 -0.95 -17.68
N SER A 73 -30.23 -1.74 -16.62
CA SER A 73 -31.56 -1.83 -16.02
C SER A 73 -31.99 -0.47 -15.44
N LEU A 74 -31.17 0.14 -14.59
CA LEU A 74 -31.51 1.42 -13.96
C LEU A 74 -31.56 2.58 -14.96
N ILE A 75 -30.72 2.58 -16.01
CA ILE A 75 -30.80 3.56 -17.09
C ILE A 75 -32.13 3.43 -17.84
N ASN A 76 -32.54 2.19 -18.14
CA ASN A 76 -33.82 1.93 -18.84
C ASN A 76 -35.01 2.37 -17.99
N ASP A 77 -34.99 2.08 -16.70
CA ASP A 77 -36.11 2.33 -15.79
C ASP A 77 -36.22 3.79 -15.33
N THR A 78 -35.11 4.54 -15.41
CA THR A 78 -35.07 5.95 -14.99
C THR A 78 -34.54 6.87 -16.08
N SER A 79 -33.24 7.09 -16.12
CA SER A 79 -32.52 7.78 -17.20
C SER A 79 -31.01 7.64 -16.96
N PHE A 80 -30.22 7.96 -17.99
CA PHE A 80 -28.77 8.02 -17.87
C PHE A 80 -28.30 8.96 -16.75
N ASP A 81 -28.96 10.08 -16.56
CA ASP A 81 -28.59 11.06 -15.54
C ASP A 81 -28.99 10.65 -14.10
N GLN A 82 -29.89 9.67 -13.94
CA GLN A 82 -30.49 9.31 -12.64
C GLN A 82 -30.10 7.92 -12.14
N TRP A 83 -29.53 7.08 -12.95
CA TRP A 83 -29.31 5.67 -12.61
C TRP A 83 -28.41 5.49 -11.37
N MET A 84 -27.36 6.32 -11.20
CA MET A 84 -26.50 6.26 -10.03
C MET A 84 -27.21 6.74 -8.74
N VAL A 85 -28.07 7.75 -8.85
CA VAL A 85 -28.95 8.18 -7.75
C VAL A 85 -29.88 7.03 -7.36
N SER A 86 -30.50 6.38 -8.33
CA SER A 86 -31.40 5.25 -8.08
C SER A 86 -30.67 4.09 -7.44
N TRP A 87 -29.45 3.79 -7.90
CA TRP A 87 -28.61 2.77 -7.30
C TRP A 87 -28.27 3.10 -5.83
N LEU A 88 -27.81 4.33 -5.54
CA LEU A 88 -27.52 4.77 -4.18
C LEU A 88 -28.76 4.69 -3.27
N SER A 89 -29.91 5.17 -3.77
CA SER A 89 -31.17 5.11 -3.02
C SER A 89 -31.53 3.68 -2.63
N CYS A 90 -31.43 2.73 -3.56
CA CYS A 90 -31.67 1.31 -3.27
C CYS A 90 -30.69 0.73 -2.24
N ARG A 91 -29.44 1.16 -2.27
CA ARG A 91 -28.40 0.67 -1.33
C ARG A 91 -28.50 1.28 0.06
N THR A 92 -29.16 2.41 0.18
CA THR A 92 -29.24 3.18 1.43
C THR A 92 -30.62 3.22 2.06
N ILE A 93 -31.63 2.64 1.42
CA ILE A 93 -33.04 2.70 1.82
C ILE A 93 -33.30 2.20 3.27
N THR A 94 -32.49 1.28 3.76
CA THR A 94 -32.61 0.73 5.12
C THR A 94 -31.69 1.42 6.13
N LYS A 95 -30.89 2.39 5.71
CA LYS A 95 -29.96 3.07 6.60
C LYS A 95 -30.64 4.18 7.41
N THR A 96 -30.27 4.25 8.66
CA THR A 96 -30.68 5.37 9.54
C THR A 96 -29.89 6.63 9.14
N LYS A 97 -30.35 7.80 9.56
CA LYS A 97 -29.67 9.08 9.37
C LYS A 97 -28.22 9.04 9.86
N SER A 98 -27.98 8.49 11.06
CA SER A 98 -26.63 8.36 11.62
C SER A 98 -25.72 7.44 10.80
N GLN A 99 -26.26 6.44 10.12
CA GLN A 99 -25.48 5.57 9.21
C GLN A 99 -25.19 6.28 7.90
N LEU A 100 -26.12 7.11 7.40
CA LEU A 100 -25.86 7.95 6.21
C LEU A 100 -24.75 8.98 6.47
N GLU A 101 -24.80 9.66 7.62
CA GLU A 101 -23.75 10.62 8.03
C GLU A 101 -22.35 9.97 8.17
N LYS A 102 -22.29 8.64 8.33
CA LYS A 102 -21.06 7.83 8.36
C LYS A 102 -20.83 7.06 7.05
N SER A 103 -21.37 7.53 5.95
CA SER A 103 -21.16 6.96 4.61
C SER A 103 -20.47 7.98 3.72
N LEU A 104 -19.55 7.52 2.89
CA LEU A 104 -18.83 8.33 1.89
C LEU A 104 -19.23 7.94 0.49
N VAL A 105 -19.60 8.93 -0.33
CA VAL A 105 -19.72 8.77 -1.77
C VAL A 105 -18.51 9.41 -2.45
N LEU A 106 -17.69 8.58 -3.10
CA LEU A 106 -16.52 8.98 -3.87
C LEU A 106 -16.84 8.91 -5.36
N GLY A 107 -17.01 10.05 -5.99
CA GLY A 107 -17.21 10.15 -7.44
C GLY A 107 -15.88 10.24 -8.19
N ILE A 108 -15.77 9.57 -9.33
CA ILE A 108 -14.62 9.67 -10.25
C ILE A 108 -15.14 10.18 -11.60
N SER A 109 -14.72 11.39 -11.99
CA SER A 109 -15.12 12.01 -13.24
C SER A 109 -13.98 12.84 -13.83
N SER A 110 -13.17 12.26 -14.70
CA SER A 110 -12.01 12.95 -15.29
C SER A 110 -12.39 14.28 -15.96
N SER A 111 -13.53 14.35 -16.64
CA SER A 111 -14.02 15.58 -17.29
C SER A 111 -14.72 16.58 -16.36
N GLY A 112 -15.08 16.18 -15.13
CA GLY A 112 -15.90 16.99 -14.22
C GLY A 112 -17.32 17.28 -14.72
N THR A 113 -17.79 16.58 -15.77
CA THR A 113 -19.08 16.84 -16.43
C THR A 113 -20.01 15.63 -16.49
N SER A 114 -19.64 14.49 -15.91
CA SER A 114 -20.49 13.28 -15.87
C SER A 114 -21.73 13.57 -15.02
N LYS A 115 -22.87 13.77 -15.70
CA LYS A 115 -24.12 14.23 -15.05
C LYS A 115 -24.64 13.26 -14.01
N ASP A 116 -24.55 11.98 -14.27
CA ASP A 116 -24.94 10.89 -13.39
C ASP A 116 -24.12 10.91 -12.08
N VAL A 117 -22.78 11.03 -12.17
CA VAL A 117 -21.88 11.17 -11.01
C VAL A 117 -22.19 12.44 -10.22
N ILE A 118 -22.34 13.58 -10.90
CA ILE A 118 -22.62 14.88 -10.27
C ILE A 118 -23.96 14.82 -9.52
N LYS A 119 -25.02 14.31 -10.16
CA LYS A 119 -26.34 14.17 -9.51
C LYS A 119 -26.31 13.23 -8.31
N ALA A 120 -25.55 12.15 -8.41
CA ALA A 120 -25.36 11.22 -7.30
C ALA A 120 -24.63 11.87 -6.11
N LEU A 121 -23.60 12.69 -6.35
CA LEU A 121 -22.92 13.45 -5.31
C LEU A 121 -23.83 14.51 -4.66
N GLN A 122 -24.63 15.23 -5.46
CA GLN A 122 -25.61 16.18 -4.93
C GLN A 122 -26.65 15.47 -4.05
N TRP A 123 -27.24 14.40 -4.58
CA TRP A 123 -28.21 13.60 -3.83
C TRP A 123 -27.63 13.05 -2.52
N ALA A 124 -26.42 12.48 -2.57
CA ALA A 124 -25.75 11.96 -1.40
C ALA A 124 -25.53 13.05 -0.33
N LYS A 125 -25.14 14.25 -0.76
CA LYS A 125 -25.00 15.39 0.12
C LYS A 125 -26.30 15.80 0.79
N ASP A 126 -27.40 15.82 0.03
CA ASP A 126 -28.74 16.13 0.54
C ASP A 126 -29.22 15.08 1.55
N GLN A 127 -28.76 13.84 1.44
CA GLN A 127 -28.99 12.78 2.42
C GLN A 127 -28.08 12.86 3.67
N GLY A 128 -27.17 13.82 3.72
CA GLY A 128 -26.24 14.02 4.85
C GLY A 128 -24.98 13.17 4.77
N MET A 129 -24.70 12.50 3.65
CA MET A 129 -23.51 11.68 3.46
C MET A 129 -22.27 12.57 3.24
N GLU A 130 -21.09 12.05 3.58
CA GLU A 130 -19.84 12.64 3.16
C GLU A 130 -19.62 12.44 1.65
N THR A 131 -19.06 13.44 1.02
CA THR A 131 -18.86 13.42 -0.45
C THR A 131 -17.47 13.86 -0.82
N ALA A 132 -16.90 13.19 -1.84
CA ALA A 132 -15.65 13.56 -2.45
C ALA A 132 -15.68 13.26 -3.96
N VAL A 133 -14.84 13.95 -4.72
CA VAL A 133 -14.68 13.71 -6.15
C VAL A 133 -13.21 13.76 -6.55
N ILE A 134 -12.82 12.85 -7.43
CA ILE A 134 -11.54 12.87 -8.14
C ILE A 134 -11.81 13.31 -9.58
N THR A 135 -11.17 14.37 -10.04
CA THR A 135 -11.44 14.99 -11.34
C THR A 135 -10.18 15.67 -11.92
N SER A 136 -10.06 15.75 -13.23
CA SER A 136 -9.02 16.56 -13.89
C SER A 136 -9.50 17.99 -14.20
N MET A 137 -10.80 18.15 -14.40
CA MET A 137 -11.39 19.44 -14.74
C MET A 137 -12.31 19.91 -13.60
N PRO A 138 -12.39 21.22 -13.33
CA PRO A 138 -13.30 21.73 -12.31
C PRO A 138 -14.75 21.33 -12.57
N LEU A 139 -15.47 20.99 -11.50
CA LEU A 139 -16.89 20.79 -11.59
C LEU A 139 -17.61 22.08 -11.97
N LYS A 140 -18.60 21.98 -12.85
CA LYS A 140 -19.45 23.12 -13.25
C LYS A 140 -20.58 23.44 -12.25
N VAL A 141 -20.65 22.70 -11.16
CA VAL A 141 -21.65 22.83 -10.10
C VAL A 141 -21.00 22.98 -8.75
N ASN A 142 -21.59 23.75 -7.87
CA ASN A 142 -21.15 23.87 -6.50
C ASN A 142 -21.93 22.89 -5.63
N ILE A 143 -21.22 21.95 -5.01
CA ILE A 143 -21.77 21.02 -4.01
C ILE A 143 -21.15 21.39 -2.67
N PRO A 144 -21.94 21.81 -1.68
CA PRO A 144 -21.40 22.28 -0.39
C PRO A 144 -20.58 21.20 0.32
N LYS A 145 -19.40 21.56 0.82
CA LYS A 145 -18.47 20.66 1.56
C LYS A 145 -18.02 19.42 0.76
N LEU A 146 -18.04 19.48 -0.56
CA LEU A 146 -17.45 18.45 -1.42
C LEU A 146 -15.93 18.55 -1.35
N THR A 147 -15.25 17.46 -0.99
CA THR A 147 -13.79 17.37 -1.13
C THR A 147 -13.45 17.09 -2.58
N THR A 148 -12.68 17.97 -3.20
CA THR A 148 -12.30 17.84 -4.61
C THR A 148 -10.80 17.56 -4.72
N ILE A 149 -10.46 16.43 -5.34
CA ILE A 149 -9.09 16.05 -5.68
C ILE A 149 -8.86 16.36 -7.16
N GLU A 150 -8.05 17.38 -7.42
CA GLU A 150 -7.71 17.81 -8.77
C GLU A 150 -6.47 17.07 -9.28
N LEU A 151 -6.63 16.25 -10.31
CA LEU A 151 -5.55 15.48 -10.91
C LEU A 151 -4.56 16.35 -11.69
N GLY A 152 -5.06 17.39 -12.38
CA GLY A 152 -4.26 18.19 -13.30
C GLY A 152 -3.77 17.39 -14.52
N ALA A 153 -4.48 16.34 -14.91
CA ALA A 153 -4.20 15.54 -16.09
C ALA A 153 -4.97 16.07 -17.31
N GLU A 154 -4.33 16.09 -18.46
CA GLU A 154 -4.93 16.54 -19.72
C GLU A 154 -5.56 15.37 -20.51
N TYR A 155 -5.04 14.14 -20.30
CA TYR A 155 -5.48 12.96 -21.05
C TYR A 155 -6.21 11.96 -20.15
N TYR A 156 -7.24 11.30 -20.71
CA TYR A 156 -8.04 10.30 -19.99
C TYR A 156 -7.19 9.16 -19.41
N HIS A 157 -6.24 8.63 -20.20
CA HIS A 157 -5.40 7.52 -19.73
C HIS A 157 -4.54 7.93 -18.53
N THR A 158 -3.96 9.14 -18.52
CA THR A 158 -3.23 9.66 -17.37
C THR A 158 -4.15 9.82 -16.16
N ALA A 159 -5.35 10.40 -16.37
CA ALA A 159 -6.33 10.57 -15.30
C ALA A 159 -6.77 9.23 -14.69
N GLU A 160 -7.06 8.22 -15.50
CA GLU A 160 -7.48 6.90 -15.03
C GLU A 160 -6.38 6.18 -14.26
N VAL A 161 -5.14 6.17 -14.78
CA VAL A 161 -3.99 5.54 -14.09
C VAL A 161 -3.68 6.27 -12.79
N LEU A 162 -3.66 7.60 -12.80
CA LEU A 162 -3.43 8.39 -11.58
C LEU A 162 -4.52 8.16 -10.54
N THR A 163 -5.78 8.09 -10.96
CA THR A 163 -6.90 7.77 -10.05
C THR A 163 -6.75 6.39 -9.45
N LEU A 164 -6.34 5.38 -10.23
CA LEU A 164 -6.08 4.04 -9.71
C LEU A 164 -4.98 4.05 -8.65
N LEU A 165 -3.86 4.74 -8.90
CA LEU A 165 -2.79 4.90 -7.90
C LEU A 165 -3.30 5.58 -6.62
N LEU A 166 -4.13 6.62 -6.76
CA LEU A 166 -4.72 7.33 -5.62
C LEU A 166 -5.70 6.45 -4.83
N THR A 167 -6.46 5.57 -5.47
CA THR A 167 -7.32 4.63 -4.74
C THR A 167 -6.52 3.58 -3.97
N TYR A 168 -5.40 3.12 -4.49
CA TYR A 168 -4.46 2.29 -3.74
C TYR A 168 -3.88 3.04 -2.54
N GLU A 169 -3.40 4.26 -2.74
CA GLU A 169 -2.85 5.09 -1.66
C GLU A 169 -3.90 5.37 -0.58
N LEU A 170 -5.14 5.66 -0.97
CA LEU A 170 -6.24 5.87 -0.03
C LEU A 170 -6.48 4.63 0.85
N THR A 171 -6.47 3.45 0.24
CA THR A 171 -6.65 2.17 0.93
C THR A 171 -5.47 1.87 1.86
N HIS A 172 -4.24 2.03 1.37
CA HIS A 172 -3.01 1.79 2.14
C HIS A 172 -2.79 2.85 3.23
N GLY A 173 -3.06 4.10 2.94
CA GLY A 173 -2.95 5.22 3.88
C GLY A 173 -3.88 5.11 5.08
N SER A 174 -4.92 4.26 4.98
CA SER A 174 -5.82 3.89 6.07
C SER A 174 -5.30 2.74 6.94
N GLY A 175 -4.11 2.23 6.63
CA GLY A 175 -3.49 1.14 7.37
C GLY A 175 -3.73 -0.25 6.80
N ASN A 176 -4.34 -0.34 5.65
CA ASN A 176 -4.57 -1.60 4.95
C ASN A 176 -3.37 -1.90 4.04
N ILE A 177 -2.87 -3.12 4.08
CA ILE A 177 -1.68 -3.51 3.31
C ILE A 177 -2.10 -4.45 2.19
N CYS A 178 -1.69 -4.14 0.96
CA CYS A 178 -1.79 -5.07 -0.15
C CYS A 178 -0.83 -6.24 0.10
N PRO A 179 -1.29 -7.50 0.07
CA PRO A 179 -0.42 -8.65 0.25
C PRO A 179 0.56 -8.79 -0.92
N PRO A 180 1.72 -9.41 -0.70
CA PRO A 180 2.62 -9.79 -1.79
C PRO A 180 1.90 -10.70 -2.80
N ILE A 181 2.36 -10.66 -4.06
CA ILE A 181 1.83 -11.54 -5.11
C ILE A 181 1.97 -13.01 -4.67
N GLY A 182 0.88 -13.76 -4.76
CA GLY A 182 0.82 -15.17 -4.33
C GLY A 182 0.54 -15.40 -2.85
N GLN A 183 0.38 -14.36 -2.04
CA GLN A 183 0.08 -14.43 -0.60
C GLN A 183 -1.24 -13.73 -0.28
N ASN A 184 -2.30 -14.10 -0.96
CA ASN A 184 -3.62 -13.45 -0.86
C ASN A 184 -4.74 -14.41 -0.47
N SER A 185 -4.43 -15.61 0.01
CA SER A 185 -5.43 -16.50 0.60
C SER A 185 -5.95 -15.95 1.93
N PRO A 186 -7.14 -16.34 2.40
CA PRO A 186 -7.61 -15.96 3.73
C PRO A 186 -6.62 -16.32 4.84
N GLU A 187 -5.95 -17.48 4.75
CA GLU A 187 -4.95 -17.91 5.72
C GLU A 187 -3.67 -17.05 5.62
N ASP A 188 -3.28 -16.61 4.43
CA ASP A 188 -2.14 -15.71 4.27
C ASP A 188 -2.47 -14.32 4.83
N LEU A 189 -3.68 -13.82 4.59
CA LEU A 189 -4.17 -12.58 5.16
C LEU A 189 -4.30 -12.66 6.68
N GLU A 190 -4.67 -13.81 7.25
CA GLU A 190 -4.64 -14.06 8.69
C GLU A 190 -3.22 -14.12 9.25
N LYS A 191 -2.27 -14.72 8.55
CA LYS A 191 -0.85 -14.77 8.95
C LYS A 191 -0.15 -13.42 8.82
N LEU A 192 -0.53 -12.65 7.83
CA LEU A 192 -0.22 -11.22 7.74
C LEU A 192 -0.94 -10.43 8.82
N ASN A 193 -1.67 -11.16 9.70
CA ASN A 193 -2.54 -10.61 10.72
C ASN A 193 -1.82 -9.62 11.60
N TRP A 194 -1.94 -8.51 11.12
CA TRP A 194 -1.56 -7.25 11.60
C TRP A 194 -2.41 -6.92 12.83
N LYS A 195 -2.13 -7.63 13.92
CA LYS A 195 -2.60 -7.22 15.24
C LYS A 195 -1.91 -5.92 15.60
N GLY A 196 -2.40 -4.81 15.00
CA GLY A 196 -2.21 -3.48 15.57
C GLY A 196 -0.76 -3.03 15.84
N GLY A 197 0.21 -3.50 15.09
CA GLY A 197 1.53 -2.89 15.08
C GLY A 197 1.38 -1.45 14.58
N LYS A 198 1.93 -0.48 15.27
CA LYS A 198 1.88 0.92 14.85
C LYS A 198 2.32 1.03 13.40
N ILE A 199 1.40 1.42 12.49
CA ILE A 199 1.75 1.81 11.13
C ILE A 199 2.81 2.88 11.24
N ARG A 200 4.04 2.54 10.89
CA ARG A 200 5.04 3.57 10.64
C ARG A 200 4.60 4.23 9.35
N LYS A 201 4.21 5.50 9.43
CA LYS A 201 3.90 6.31 8.26
C LYS A 201 5.05 6.14 7.26
N HIS A 202 4.76 5.52 6.11
CA HIS A 202 5.67 5.59 4.98
C HIS A 202 5.69 7.03 4.49
N SER A 203 6.65 7.79 4.98
CA SER A 203 7.03 9.03 4.36
C SER A 203 8.13 8.69 3.35
N TYR A 204 7.88 8.86 2.06
CA TYR A 204 8.98 8.95 1.10
C TYR A 204 9.87 10.15 1.49
N PRO A 205 11.19 9.99 1.60
CA PRO A 205 12.03 8.91 1.07
C PRO A 205 12.54 7.95 2.15
N ASP A 206 12.15 6.70 2.10
CA ASP A 206 12.56 5.62 3.01
C ASP A 206 14.04 5.24 2.94
N GLU A 207 14.79 5.86 2.06
CA GLU A 207 16.25 5.64 1.93
C GLU A 207 17.02 5.97 3.22
N LEU A 208 16.46 6.83 4.06
CA LEU A 208 17.13 7.34 5.28
C LEU A 208 16.75 6.60 6.58
N VAL A 209 15.94 5.56 6.52
CA VAL A 209 15.45 4.87 7.72
C VAL A 209 15.74 3.37 7.76
N ASN A 210 16.27 2.79 6.70
CA ASN A 210 16.59 1.36 6.65
C ASN A 210 18.03 1.10 7.04
N ILE A 211 18.28 0.07 7.86
CA ILE A 211 19.58 -0.54 8.04
C ILE A 211 19.51 -1.98 7.54
N ALA A 212 20.37 -2.31 6.59
CA ALA A 212 20.55 -3.67 6.09
C ALA A 212 21.62 -4.38 6.94
N ILE A 213 21.29 -5.57 7.43
CA ILE A 213 22.21 -6.36 8.27
C ILE A 213 22.33 -7.75 7.66
N ASP A 214 23.55 -8.21 7.39
CA ASP A 214 23.78 -9.59 6.95
C ASP A 214 23.42 -10.56 8.07
N PHE A 215 23.10 -11.77 7.69
CA PHE A 215 22.67 -12.80 8.63
C PHE A 215 23.83 -13.66 9.12
N ASP A 216 24.55 -14.28 8.21
CA ASP A 216 25.63 -15.21 8.55
C ASP A 216 26.88 -14.45 9.01
N LYS A 217 27.44 -14.82 10.17
CA LYS A 217 28.56 -14.19 10.86
C LYS A 217 28.31 -12.79 11.44
N VAL A 218 27.13 -12.19 11.20
CA VAL A 218 26.73 -10.90 11.78
C VAL A 218 25.62 -11.10 12.82
N ILE A 219 24.51 -11.75 12.47
CA ILE A 219 23.43 -12.10 13.39
C ILE A 219 23.59 -13.55 13.88
N HIS A 220 23.69 -14.50 12.96
CA HIS A 220 23.93 -15.92 13.19
C HIS A 220 25.44 -16.18 13.19
N LYS A 221 25.96 -16.87 14.19
CA LYS A 221 27.41 -17.11 14.35
C LYS A 221 28.06 -17.82 13.17
N CYS A 222 27.33 -18.73 12.53
CA CYS A 222 27.73 -19.43 11.28
C CYS A 222 29.14 -20.06 11.33
N SER A 223 29.46 -20.78 12.42
CA SER A 223 30.81 -21.35 12.66
C SER A 223 31.24 -22.40 11.65
N LYS A 224 30.27 -23.08 11.02
CA LYS A 224 30.52 -24.14 10.02
C LYS A 224 30.33 -23.68 8.56
N GLY A 225 30.10 -22.38 8.33
CA GLY A 225 29.78 -21.85 7.01
C GLY A 225 28.44 -22.37 6.47
N TYR A 226 28.36 -22.63 5.17
CA TYR A 226 27.10 -23.07 4.53
C TYR A 226 26.60 -24.42 5.06
N HIS A 227 27.50 -25.36 5.36
CA HIS A 227 27.23 -26.71 5.82
C HIS A 227 26.13 -27.39 4.96
N ASP A 228 25.04 -27.84 5.56
CA ASP A 228 23.89 -28.48 4.89
C ASP A 228 22.73 -27.53 4.54
N GLY A 229 22.97 -26.24 4.73
CA GLY A 229 21.97 -25.18 4.49
C GLY A 229 21.04 -24.90 5.65
N THR A 230 21.09 -25.69 6.75
CA THR A 230 20.35 -25.39 8.00
C THR A 230 20.96 -24.20 8.75
N ILE A 231 20.23 -23.69 9.75
CA ILE A 231 20.71 -22.64 10.65
C ILE A 231 20.92 -23.28 12.02
N TYR A 232 22.16 -23.42 12.43
CA TYR A 232 22.55 -24.35 13.51
C TYR A 232 23.18 -23.70 14.74
N ASP A 233 23.76 -22.50 14.62
CA ASP A 233 24.43 -21.82 15.72
C ASP A 233 23.48 -20.85 16.45
N ASP A 234 23.95 -20.39 17.59
CA ASP A 234 23.35 -19.29 18.36
C ASP A 234 23.64 -17.92 17.73
N PRO A 235 22.94 -16.85 18.14
CA PRO A 235 23.26 -15.50 17.77
C PRO A 235 24.68 -15.09 18.18
N VAL A 236 25.27 -14.20 17.40
CA VAL A 236 26.52 -13.53 17.79
C VAL A 236 26.28 -12.75 19.07
N LYS A 237 27.25 -12.76 19.97
CA LYS A 237 27.14 -12.07 21.27
C LYS A 237 26.83 -10.58 21.07
N GLY A 238 25.80 -10.07 21.75
CA GLY A 238 25.36 -8.68 21.67
C GLY A 238 24.35 -8.37 20.58
N THR A 239 23.94 -9.37 19.78
CA THR A 239 22.98 -9.18 18.69
C THR A 239 21.63 -8.64 19.18
N LYS A 240 21.09 -9.19 20.27
CA LYS A 240 19.76 -8.81 20.78
C LYS A 240 19.73 -7.36 21.24
N GLU A 241 20.73 -6.93 21.98
CA GLU A 241 20.89 -5.55 22.46
C GLU A 241 21.09 -4.56 21.30
N ALA A 242 21.90 -4.95 20.30
CA ALA A 242 22.14 -4.14 19.13
C ALA A 242 20.85 -3.95 18.29
N LEU A 243 20.15 -5.05 18.00
CA LEU A 243 18.89 -5.02 17.24
C LEU A 243 17.80 -4.23 17.99
N ALA A 244 17.67 -4.42 19.29
CA ALA A 244 16.74 -3.68 20.13
C ALA A 244 16.99 -2.15 20.07
N LYS A 245 18.26 -1.73 20.08
CA LYS A 245 18.63 -0.31 19.95
C LYS A 245 18.40 0.24 18.54
N ILE A 246 18.78 -0.52 17.51
CA ILE A 246 18.65 -0.11 16.10
C ILE A 246 17.17 0.01 15.73
N SER A 247 16.34 -0.97 16.11
CA SER A 247 14.92 -1.01 15.77
C SER A 247 14.07 0.11 16.39
N GLN A 248 14.59 0.81 17.40
CA GLN A 248 13.93 1.99 17.97
C GLN A 248 13.89 3.17 16.99
N LYS A 249 14.87 3.25 16.09
CA LYS A 249 15.03 4.39 15.18
C LYS A 249 14.95 4.01 13.71
N TYR A 250 15.36 2.80 13.36
CA TYR A 250 15.51 2.35 11.98
C TYR A 250 14.66 1.11 11.69
N THR A 251 14.24 0.95 10.46
CA THR A 251 13.70 -0.29 9.92
C THR A 251 14.87 -1.26 9.71
N VAL A 252 14.81 -2.43 10.33
CA VAL A 252 15.87 -3.44 10.25
C VAL A 252 15.52 -4.45 9.17
N ILE A 253 16.39 -4.58 8.18
CA ILE A 253 16.24 -5.52 7.07
C ILE A 253 17.39 -6.52 7.15
N VAL A 254 17.09 -7.80 7.31
CA VAL A 254 18.05 -8.88 7.16
C VAL A 254 18.27 -9.12 5.67
N PHE A 255 19.48 -8.85 5.21
CA PHE A 255 19.89 -9.02 3.82
C PHE A 255 20.83 -10.22 3.73
N THR A 256 20.37 -11.33 3.18
CA THR A 256 21.12 -12.59 3.16
C THR A 256 20.91 -13.41 1.90
N CYS A 257 21.98 -14.05 1.43
CA CYS A 257 21.91 -15.03 0.34
C CYS A 257 21.03 -16.24 0.64
N LYS A 258 20.73 -16.52 1.91
CA LYS A 258 19.80 -17.61 2.28
C LYS A 258 18.39 -17.37 1.75
N ALA A 259 17.97 -16.11 1.59
CA ALA A 259 16.65 -15.72 1.11
C ALA A 259 16.50 -15.73 -0.42
N LYS A 260 17.49 -16.20 -1.19
CA LYS A 260 17.38 -16.28 -2.65
C LYS A 260 16.25 -17.25 -3.05
N PRO A 261 15.34 -16.86 -3.96
CA PRO A 261 14.20 -17.68 -4.35
C PRO A 261 14.56 -18.93 -5.17
N ASP A 262 15.74 -18.92 -5.84
CA ASP A 262 16.28 -20.03 -6.62
C ASP A 262 17.06 -21.05 -5.78
N ARG A 263 17.12 -20.85 -4.46
CA ARG A 263 17.78 -21.77 -3.55
C ARG A 263 16.89 -23.00 -3.29
N GLY A 264 17.48 -24.18 -3.32
CA GLY A 264 16.79 -25.43 -2.99
C GLY A 264 16.21 -25.43 -1.58
N LEU A 265 15.09 -26.12 -1.41
CA LEU A 265 14.46 -26.28 -0.10
C LEU A 265 15.35 -27.11 0.84
N VAL A 266 15.42 -26.72 2.09
CA VAL A 266 16.08 -27.45 3.16
C VAL A 266 15.01 -27.98 4.10
N SER A 267 14.87 -29.28 4.21
CA SER A 267 13.78 -29.92 4.98
C SER A 267 12.38 -29.43 4.58
N GLY A 268 12.16 -29.16 3.27
CA GLY A 268 10.88 -28.69 2.73
C GLY A 268 10.60 -27.20 2.92
N LYS A 269 11.56 -26.44 3.45
CA LYS A 269 11.42 -25.01 3.73
C LYS A 269 12.35 -24.16 2.88
N THR A 270 11.90 -22.95 2.56
CA THR A 270 12.73 -21.91 1.93
C THR A 270 13.75 -21.35 2.92
N GLY A 271 14.84 -20.79 2.41
CA GLY A 271 15.82 -20.14 3.28
C GLY A 271 15.26 -18.96 4.06
N THR A 272 14.26 -18.27 3.52
CA THR A 272 13.55 -17.18 4.21
C THR A 272 12.77 -17.70 5.41
N GLU A 273 12.02 -18.80 5.24
CA GLU A 273 11.29 -19.45 6.35
C GLU A 273 12.24 -19.92 7.44
N LEU A 274 13.35 -20.55 7.07
CA LEU A 274 14.35 -21.01 8.04
C LEU A 274 14.96 -19.83 8.84
N VAL A 275 15.22 -18.70 8.19
CA VAL A 275 15.73 -17.50 8.88
C VAL A 275 14.70 -16.95 9.86
N TRP A 276 13.42 -16.86 9.45
CA TRP A 276 12.37 -16.39 10.34
C TRP A 276 12.16 -17.29 11.54
N GLU A 277 12.09 -18.61 11.37
CA GLU A 277 11.97 -19.58 12.46
C GLU A 277 13.15 -19.50 13.44
N TRP A 278 14.36 -19.30 12.92
CA TRP A 278 15.53 -19.15 13.76
C TRP A 278 15.50 -17.81 14.54
N LEU A 279 15.05 -16.72 13.91
CA LEU A 279 14.86 -15.43 14.56
C LEU A 279 13.80 -15.50 15.67
N GLU A 280 12.70 -16.21 15.43
CA GLU A 280 11.65 -16.45 16.42
C GLU A 280 12.18 -17.27 17.61
N LYS A 281 12.86 -18.36 17.33
CA LYS A 281 13.47 -19.22 18.33
C LYS A 281 14.40 -18.48 19.29
N HIS A 282 15.06 -17.44 18.82
CA HIS A 282 16.02 -16.64 19.60
C HIS A 282 15.46 -15.29 20.08
N ASP A 283 14.15 -15.08 20.03
CA ASP A 283 13.46 -13.83 20.41
C ASP A 283 14.01 -12.58 19.69
N LEU A 284 14.39 -12.71 18.43
CA LEU A 284 14.94 -11.63 17.59
C LEU A 284 13.95 -11.11 16.54
N ALA A 285 12.96 -11.92 16.16
CA ALA A 285 12.01 -11.60 15.11
C ALA A 285 11.28 -10.27 15.31
N GLN A 286 11.00 -9.90 16.57
CA GLN A 286 10.33 -8.64 16.92
C GLN A 286 11.10 -7.39 16.52
N TYR A 287 12.41 -7.48 16.28
CA TYR A 287 13.27 -6.36 15.86
C TYR A 287 13.46 -6.27 14.37
N ILE A 288 13.06 -7.31 13.60
CA ILE A 288 13.29 -7.45 12.17
C ILE A 288 12.01 -7.11 11.40
N ASN A 289 12.15 -6.29 10.36
CA ASN A 289 11.02 -5.88 9.53
C ASN A 289 10.93 -6.69 8.22
N LYS A 290 12.06 -7.17 7.71
CA LYS A 290 12.11 -7.92 6.45
C LYS A 290 13.34 -8.81 6.40
N VAL A 291 13.19 -9.97 5.75
CA VAL A 291 14.28 -10.85 5.32
C VAL A 291 14.27 -10.91 3.80
N THR A 292 15.40 -10.67 3.13
CA THR A 292 15.48 -10.59 1.67
C THR A 292 16.87 -10.95 1.14
N ALA A 293 16.94 -11.43 -0.09
CA ALA A 293 18.19 -11.56 -0.86
C ALA A 293 18.42 -10.36 -1.81
N GLU A 294 17.42 -9.52 -2.00
CA GLU A 294 17.57 -8.29 -2.79
C GLU A 294 18.25 -7.21 -1.96
N LYS A 295 19.23 -6.52 -2.55
CA LYS A 295 19.94 -5.44 -1.88
C LYS A 295 18.97 -4.28 -1.56
N PRO A 296 18.60 -4.06 -0.29
CA PRO A 296 17.67 -3.00 0.06
C PRO A 296 18.38 -1.63 -0.01
N ARG A 297 17.64 -0.57 -0.24
CA ARG A 297 18.14 0.78 -0.01
C ARG A 297 18.22 1.04 1.49
N GLY A 298 19.29 1.62 1.97
CA GLY A 298 19.47 1.88 3.40
C GLY A 298 20.58 2.88 3.69
N VAL A 299 20.56 3.45 4.90
CA VAL A 299 21.57 4.40 5.40
C VAL A 299 22.88 3.71 5.75
N ALA A 300 22.82 2.41 6.05
CA ALA A 300 23.99 1.59 6.37
C ALA A 300 23.77 0.12 6.01
N TYR A 301 24.86 -0.55 5.71
CA TYR A 301 24.96 -2.00 5.57
C TYR A 301 25.93 -2.52 6.63
N ILE A 302 25.50 -3.47 7.45
CA ILE A 302 26.31 -4.17 8.44
C ILE A 302 26.57 -5.57 7.90
N ASP A 303 27.79 -5.86 7.49
CA ASP A 303 28.18 -7.02 6.72
C ASP A 303 29.60 -7.45 7.10
N ASP A 304 29.86 -8.76 7.19
CA ASP A 304 31.17 -9.31 7.56
C ASP A 304 32.21 -9.20 6.42
N LYS A 305 31.75 -8.92 5.20
CA LYS A 305 32.57 -8.84 3.98
C LYS A 305 32.55 -7.48 3.30
N GLY A 306 31.82 -6.53 3.87
CA GLY A 306 31.64 -5.21 3.28
C GLY A 306 32.83 -4.29 3.49
N PHE A 307 33.46 -3.83 2.41
CA PHE A 307 34.43 -2.75 2.47
C PHE A 307 33.76 -1.40 2.29
N ARG A 308 34.17 -0.41 3.11
CA ARG A 308 33.70 0.95 2.90
C ARG A 308 34.42 1.57 1.72
N PHE A 309 33.69 1.77 0.63
CA PHE A 309 34.25 2.40 -0.57
C PHE A 309 34.38 3.92 -0.37
N ASN A 310 35.62 4.42 -0.34
CA ASN A 310 35.94 5.85 -0.39
C ASN A 310 36.49 6.22 -1.78
N ASN A 311 37.47 5.46 -2.26
CA ASN A 311 38.05 5.55 -3.61
C ASN A 311 38.71 4.21 -3.96
N TRP A 312 39.03 4.01 -5.25
CA TRP A 312 39.61 2.77 -5.70
C TRP A 312 41.00 2.47 -5.14
N GLN A 313 41.79 3.49 -4.83
CA GLN A 313 43.14 3.29 -4.30
C GLN A 313 43.08 2.66 -2.89
N GLU A 314 42.23 3.16 -2.02
CA GLU A 314 42.02 2.59 -0.69
C GLU A 314 41.35 1.21 -0.75
N CYS A 315 40.39 1.02 -1.65
CA CYS A 315 39.72 -0.26 -1.82
C CYS A 315 40.73 -1.35 -2.26
N MET A 316 41.56 -1.07 -3.25
CA MET A 316 42.58 -2.02 -3.73
C MET A 316 43.63 -2.34 -2.67
N LYS A 317 44.00 -1.36 -1.84
CA LYS A 317 44.87 -1.56 -0.70
C LYS A 317 44.26 -2.50 0.35
N GLN A 318 43.01 -2.26 0.72
CA GLN A 318 42.28 -3.13 1.67
C GLN A 318 42.14 -4.56 1.17
N LEU A 319 41.82 -4.75 -0.14
CA LEU A 319 41.74 -6.08 -0.76
C LEU A 319 43.09 -6.82 -0.71
N GLY A 320 44.23 -6.10 -0.88
CA GLY A 320 45.56 -6.67 -0.72
C GLY A 320 45.91 -7.01 0.72
N GLU A 321 45.56 -6.16 1.70
CA GLU A 321 45.78 -6.39 3.12
C GLU A 321 45.00 -7.58 3.65
N GLU A 322 43.78 -7.82 3.12
CA GLU A 322 42.93 -8.98 3.44
C GLU A 322 43.31 -10.24 2.65
N GLY A 323 44.35 -10.19 1.80
CA GLY A 323 44.82 -11.35 1.01
C GLY A 323 43.80 -11.83 -0.04
N ILE A 324 42.95 -10.94 -0.52
CA ILE A 324 41.97 -11.22 -1.60
C ILE A 324 42.61 -11.01 -2.99
N LEU A 325 43.56 -10.09 -3.09
CA LEU A 325 44.38 -9.80 -4.26
C LEU A 325 45.86 -10.01 -3.99
#